data_b77c5ba4197daaca44e8e0fa4b891a4f
#
_entry.id   b77c5ba4197daaca44e8e0fa4b891a4f
#
_cell.length_a   1.000
_cell.length_b   1.000
_cell.length_c   1.000
_cell.angle_alpha   90.00
_cell.angle_beta   90.00
_cell.angle_gamma   90.00
#
_symmetry.space_group_name_H-M   'P 1'
#
loop_
_entity.id
_entity.type
_entity.pdbx_description
1 polymer ?
#
loop_
_entity_poly.entity_id
_entity_poly.type
_entity_poly.pdbx_seq_one_letter_code
_entity_poly.pdbx_strand_id
1 'polypeptide(L)'
;MTEKGIAKILPNDMVLSPLAGYTDAGFRTLAKDFGCGLTVTEMVSAKGLAMNNHVSRDLLYVAEKGVVAAQLFGGEPDAFVAALEKKCFDRFEIIDINMGCPQKKIVGNGEGCALMADVKRAEKIILAVKKSTDKLVTVKFRKGFGNENTAVEFAKMCEGAGADAITVHGRTSNEMFSGRADWSVIKDVVSAVKIPVFANGDIASREDYLNVKEMTXXXXXSVFR
;
A
#
# COMPACT_ATOMS: atom_id res chain seq x y z
N MET A 1 18.98 -13.29 11.54
CA MET A 1 18.03 -12.50 10.73
C MET A 1 16.90 -13.43 10.32
N THR A 2 15.76 -13.28 10.98
CA THR A 2 14.59 -14.13 10.74
C THR A 2 13.97 -13.77 9.38
N GLU A 3 13.85 -14.76 8.52
CA GLU A 3 13.13 -14.63 7.24
C GLU A 3 11.63 -14.38 7.49
N LYS A 4 11.28 -13.16 7.88
CA LYS A 4 9.89 -12.74 7.96
C LYS A 4 9.46 -12.22 6.59
N GLY A 5 9.15 -13.10 5.68
CA GLY A 5 8.58 -12.70 4.40
C GLY A 5 7.07 -12.53 4.51
N ILE A 6 6.50 -11.54 3.79
CA ILE A 6 5.06 -11.27 3.82
C ILE A 6 4.24 -12.53 3.47
N ALA A 7 4.73 -13.34 2.55
CA ALA A 7 4.06 -14.58 2.13
C ALA A 7 3.91 -15.61 3.27
N LYS A 8 4.73 -15.50 4.31
CA LYS A 8 4.70 -16.45 5.45
C LYS A 8 3.65 -16.07 6.48
N ILE A 9 3.25 -14.81 6.56
CA ILE A 9 2.28 -14.36 7.55
C ILE A 9 0.85 -14.31 6.99
N LEU A 10 0.69 -14.31 5.68
CA LEU A 10 -0.64 -14.25 5.05
C LEU A 10 -1.24 -15.67 4.92
N PRO A 11 -2.48 -15.87 5.36
CA PRO A 11 -3.16 -17.16 5.18
C PRO A 11 -3.55 -17.45 3.73
N ASN A 12 -3.63 -16.42 2.92
CA ASN A 12 -3.91 -16.51 1.48
C ASN A 12 -3.51 -15.19 0.79
N ASP A 13 -3.67 -15.12 -0.51
CA ASP A 13 -3.22 -13.99 -1.33
C ASP A 13 -4.28 -12.91 -1.58
N MET A 14 -5.42 -12.96 -0.89
CA MET A 14 -6.47 -11.93 -1.00
C MET A 14 -6.21 -10.79 -0.02
N VAL A 15 -6.18 -9.56 -0.55
CA VAL A 15 -5.93 -8.35 0.22
C VAL A 15 -7.05 -7.35 0.00
N LEU A 16 -7.64 -6.83 1.06
CA LEU A 16 -8.59 -5.73 0.97
C LEU A 16 -7.80 -4.42 0.82
N SER A 17 -7.93 -3.76 -0.33
CA SER A 17 -7.29 -2.47 -0.59
C SER A 17 -7.82 -1.37 0.34
N PRO A 18 -6.95 -0.46 0.81
CA PRO A 18 -7.40 0.69 1.61
C PRO A 18 -8.25 1.66 0.77
N LEU A 19 -9.42 2.04 1.30
CA LEU A 19 -10.36 2.97 0.67
C LEU A 19 -10.87 3.93 1.73
N ALA A 20 -10.43 5.20 1.66
CA ALA A 20 -10.83 6.24 2.60
C ALA A 20 -12.36 6.41 2.60
N GLY A 21 -12.96 6.36 3.77
CA GLY A 21 -14.40 6.44 3.96
C GLY A 21 -15.13 5.11 3.79
N TYR A 22 -14.44 4.02 3.53
CA TYR A 22 -15.06 2.71 3.30
C TYR A 22 -14.44 1.58 4.13
N THR A 23 -13.12 1.48 4.18
CA THR A 23 -12.47 0.35 4.86
C THR A 23 -12.22 0.63 6.34
N ASP A 24 -13.28 1.04 7.03
CA ASP A 24 -13.27 1.17 8.49
C ASP A 24 -13.17 -0.22 9.16
N ALA A 25 -13.06 -0.26 10.47
CA ALA A 25 -12.89 -1.52 11.20
C ALA A 25 -14.06 -2.49 10.99
N GLY A 26 -15.27 -1.97 10.83
CA GLY A 26 -16.46 -2.81 10.57
C GLY A 26 -16.37 -3.49 9.21
N PHE A 27 -16.05 -2.74 8.16
CA PHE A 27 -15.90 -3.29 6.81
C PHE A 27 -14.72 -4.28 6.75
N ARG A 28 -13.61 -3.95 7.42
CA ARG A 28 -12.44 -4.86 7.45
C ARG A 28 -12.77 -6.17 8.18
N THR A 29 -13.54 -6.09 9.28
CA THR A 29 -14.02 -7.28 10.00
C THR A 29 -14.86 -8.16 9.07
N LEU A 30 -15.81 -7.56 8.36
CA LEU A 30 -16.65 -8.27 7.40
C LEU A 30 -15.78 -8.96 6.32
N ALA A 31 -14.79 -8.26 5.77
CA ALA A 31 -13.89 -8.84 4.77
C ALA A 31 -13.13 -10.06 5.34
N LYS A 32 -12.69 -9.99 6.61
CA LYS A 32 -12.05 -11.13 7.29
C LYS A 32 -13.02 -12.32 7.44
N ASP A 33 -14.28 -12.06 7.76
CA ASP A 33 -15.29 -13.12 7.87
C ASP A 33 -15.51 -13.83 6.52
N PHE A 34 -15.29 -13.12 5.41
CA PHE A 34 -15.32 -13.70 4.06
C PHE A 34 -13.96 -14.27 3.61
N GLY A 35 -13.00 -14.37 4.51
CA GLY A 35 -11.74 -15.06 4.25
C GLY A 35 -10.60 -14.19 3.70
N CYS A 36 -10.70 -12.87 3.79
CA CYS A 36 -9.62 -11.98 3.33
C CYS A 36 -8.34 -12.20 4.15
N GLY A 37 -7.22 -12.47 3.47
CA GLY A 37 -5.94 -12.75 4.12
C GLY A 37 -5.30 -11.55 4.79
N LEU A 38 -5.43 -10.36 4.17
CA LEU A 38 -4.85 -9.11 4.69
C LEU A 38 -5.86 -7.99 4.53
N THR A 39 -6.09 -7.24 5.60
CA THR A 39 -6.84 -5.99 5.53
C THR A 39 -5.91 -4.82 5.80
N VAL A 40 -6.19 -3.68 5.15
CA VAL A 40 -5.38 -2.47 5.30
C VAL A 40 -6.29 -1.35 5.81
N THR A 41 -5.84 -0.60 6.81
CA THR A 41 -6.62 0.54 7.35
C THR A 41 -6.86 1.59 6.26
N GLU A 42 -7.79 2.48 6.48
CA GLU A 42 -7.81 3.73 5.73
C GLU A 42 -6.46 4.42 5.87
N MET A 43 -6.12 5.31 4.92
CA MET A 43 -4.83 6.00 4.96
C MET A 43 -4.78 7.02 6.10
N VAL A 44 -3.76 6.93 6.93
CA VAL A 44 -3.60 7.74 8.15
C VAL A 44 -2.46 8.74 7.95
N SER A 45 -2.69 10.01 8.32
CA SER A 45 -1.65 11.04 8.19
C SER A 45 -0.50 10.81 9.18
N ALA A 46 0.70 10.59 8.66
CA ALA A 46 1.90 10.47 9.49
C ALA A 46 2.12 11.77 10.30
N LYS A 47 1.98 12.92 9.65
CA LYS A 47 2.07 14.23 10.33
C LYS A 47 0.97 14.38 11.40
N GLY A 48 -0.24 13.93 11.10
CA GLY A 48 -1.35 13.96 12.07
C GLY A 48 -1.01 13.15 13.33
N LEU A 49 -0.52 11.91 13.14
CA LEU A 49 -0.10 11.07 14.26
C LEU A 49 1.06 11.70 15.05
N ALA A 50 2.07 12.21 14.34
CA ALA A 50 3.22 12.88 14.98
C ALA A 50 2.74 14.02 15.90
N MET A 51 1.68 14.72 15.48
CA MET A 51 1.09 15.84 16.23
C MET A 51 -0.01 15.41 17.23
N ASN A 52 -0.15 14.11 17.49
CA ASN A 52 -1.14 13.53 18.41
C ASN A 52 -2.60 13.83 18.01
N ASN A 53 -2.88 13.96 16.71
CA ASN A 53 -4.23 14.18 16.22
C ASN A 53 -5.10 12.94 16.49
N HIS A 54 -6.20 13.12 17.22
CA HIS A 54 -7.08 12.01 17.63
C HIS A 54 -7.77 11.34 16.43
N VAL A 55 -8.19 12.11 15.43
CA VAL A 55 -8.84 11.55 14.23
C VAL A 55 -7.89 10.59 13.51
N SER A 56 -6.61 10.99 13.37
CA SER A 56 -5.59 10.12 12.77
C SER A 56 -5.40 8.84 13.58
N ARG A 57 -5.44 8.94 14.90
CA ARG A 57 -5.28 7.80 15.81
C ARG A 57 -6.48 6.85 15.75
N ASP A 58 -7.69 7.41 15.68
CA ASP A 58 -8.93 6.61 15.62
C ASP A 58 -9.01 5.73 14.36
N LEU A 59 -8.41 6.18 13.24
CA LEU A 59 -8.33 5.38 12.01
C LEU A 59 -7.47 4.12 12.18
N LEU A 60 -6.65 4.04 13.24
CA LEU A 60 -5.83 2.85 13.55
C LEU A 60 -6.57 1.83 14.43
N TYR A 61 -7.86 2.06 14.72
CA TYR A 61 -8.65 1.09 15.50
C TYR A 61 -8.79 -0.23 14.72
N VAL A 62 -8.49 -1.35 15.39
CA VAL A 62 -8.56 -2.70 14.82
C VAL A 62 -9.51 -3.55 15.65
N ALA A 63 -10.59 -4.00 15.03
CA ALA A 63 -11.56 -4.94 15.63
C ALA A 63 -11.37 -6.36 15.09
N GLU A 64 -10.89 -6.47 13.86
CA GLU A 64 -10.75 -7.71 13.12
C GLU A 64 -9.57 -8.56 13.62
N LYS A 65 -9.67 -9.88 13.41
CA LYS A 65 -8.60 -10.84 13.74
C LYS A 65 -7.69 -11.08 12.54
N GLY A 66 -6.50 -11.59 12.80
CA GLY A 66 -5.54 -11.94 11.75
C GLY A 66 -4.67 -10.76 11.34
N VAL A 67 -4.05 -10.85 10.17
CA VAL A 67 -3.04 -9.90 9.71
C VAL A 67 -3.68 -8.60 9.24
N VAL A 68 -3.23 -7.48 9.81
CA VAL A 68 -3.72 -6.13 9.47
C VAL A 68 -2.51 -5.23 9.20
N ALA A 69 -2.61 -4.40 8.16
CA ALA A 69 -1.62 -3.37 7.85
C ALA A 69 -2.16 -1.99 8.24
N ALA A 70 -1.30 -1.16 8.84
CA ALA A 70 -1.58 0.26 9.02
C ALA A 70 -1.07 1.01 7.78
N GLN A 71 -1.95 1.70 7.06
CA GLN A 71 -1.48 2.51 5.92
C GLN A 71 -1.25 3.95 6.35
N LEU A 72 -0.02 4.43 6.15
CA LEU A 72 0.38 5.81 6.44
C LEU A 72 0.57 6.60 5.14
N PHE A 73 0.26 7.90 5.17
CA PHE A 73 0.61 8.82 4.09
C PHE A 73 1.27 10.08 4.66
N GLY A 74 2.11 10.70 3.84
CA GLY A 74 2.83 11.92 4.18
C GLY A 74 3.87 12.24 3.11
N GLY A 75 4.47 13.44 3.19
CA GLY A 75 5.51 13.87 2.26
C GLY A 75 6.90 14.01 2.90
N GLU A 76 6.99 13.87 4.22
CA GLU A 76 8.24 14.14 4.94
C GLU A 76 8.70 12.91 5.74
N PRO A 77 9.93 12.42 5.51
CA PRO A 77 10.46 11.25 6.25
C PRO A 77 10.35 11.38 7.76
N ASP A 78 10.68 12.56 8.30
CA ASP A 78 10.68 12.80 9.75
C ASP A 78 9.27 12.65 10.36
N ALA A 79 8.23 12.97 9.59
CA ALA A 79 6.85 12.79 10.06
C ALA A 79 6.52 11.30 10.24
N PHE A 80 7.00 10.43 9.35
CA PHE A 80 6.84 8.98 9.50
C PHE A 80 7.59 8.46 10.72
N VAL A 81 8.84 8.91 10.92
CA VAL A 81 9.64 8.50 12.09
C VAL A 81 8.88 8.88 13.37
N ALA A 82 8.47 10.14 13.49
CA ALA A 82 7.75 10.63 14.68
C ALA A 82 6.40 9.92 14.87
N ALA A 83 5.71 9.55 13.79
CA ALA A 83 4.47 8.78 13.87
C ALA A 83 4.73 7.37 14.43
N LEU A 84 5.80 6.71 13.95
CA LEU A 84 6.12 5.34 14.36
C LEU A 84 6.60 5.24 15.80
N GLU A 85 7.13 6.34 16.36
CA GLU A 85 7.47 6.42 17.78
C GLU A 85 6.23 6.41 18.69
N LYS A 86 5.04 6.67 18.14
CA LYS A 86 3.79 6.60 18.92
C LYS A 86 3.45 5.13 19.16
N LYS A 87 3.17 4.76 20.39
CA LYS A 87 2.83 3.37 20.77
C LYS A 87 1.40 3.01 20.37
N CYS A 88 1.12 2.99 19.06
CA CYS A 88 -0.21 2.70 18.53
C CYS A 88 -0.18 1.68 17.37
N PHE A 89 0.98 1.04 17.16
CA PHE A 89 1.14 0.09 16.05
C PHE A 89 1.27 -1.37 16.49
N ASP A 90 1.08 -1.69 17.77
CA ASP A 90 1.31 -3.05 18.30
C ASP A 90 0.45 -4.11 17.62
N ARG A 91 -0.77 -3.74 17.19
CA ARG A 91 -1.73 -4.66 16.55
C ARG A 91 -1.44 -4.91 15.06
N PHE A 92 -0.48 -4.21 14.48
CA PHE A 92 -0.19 -4.30 13.05
C PHE A 92 1.08 -5.12 12.81
N GLU A 93 1.05 -6.00 11.83
CA GLU A 93 2.21 -6.74 11.35
C GLU A 93 2.94 -6.00 10.24
N ILE A 94 2.25 -5.06 9.60
CA ILE A 94 2.73 -4.37 8.39
C ILE A 94 2.47 -2.87 8.52
N ILE A 95 3.46 -2.07 8.14
CA ILE A 95 3.30 -0.62 7.89
C ILE A 95 3.28 -0.45 6.36
N ASP A 96 2.17 0.00 5.82
CA ASP A 96 2.02 0.25 4.40
C ASP A 96 2.14 1.75 4.11
N ILE A 97 2.88 2.12 3.08
CA ILE A 97 3.11 3.53 2.72
C ILE A 97 2.29 3.85 1.47
N ASN A 98 1.40 4.84 1.58
CA ASN A 98 0.58 5.30 0.46
C ASN A 98 1.40 6.23 -0.44
N MET A 99 1.70 5.78 -1.65
CA MET A 99 2.33 6.58 -2.70
C MET A 99 1.45 6.57 -3.98
N GLY A 100 0.12 6.37 -3.79
CA GLY A 100 -0.78 6.23 -4.93
C GLY A 100 -2.05 7.08 -4.88
N CYS A 101 -2.33 7.79 -3.79
CA CYS A 101 -3.55 8.62 -3.67
C CYS A 101 -3.48 9.80 -4.65
N PRO A 102 -4.46 9.94 -5.59
CA PRO A 102 -4.43 11.02 -6.57
C PRO A 102 -5.25 12.24 -6.16
N GLN A 103 -5.79 12.29 -4.94
CA GLN A 103 -6.63 13.39 -4.48
C GLN A 103 -5.86 14.72 -4.47
N LYS A 104 -6.47 15.77 -5.04
CA LYS A 104 -5.82 17.09 -5.23
C LYS A 104 -5.18 17.65 -3.95
N LYS A 105 -5.87 17.51 -2.81
CA LYS A 105 -5.36 18.00 -1.53
C LYS A 105 -4.09 17.26 -1.11
N ILE A 106 -4.04 15.95 -1.32
CA ILE A 106 -2.89 15.10 -0.99
C ILE A 106 -1.72 15.44 -1.93
N VAL A 107 -1.99 15.42 -3.24
CA VAL A 107 -0.99 15.70 -4.28
C VAL A 107 -0.40 17.12 -4.12
N GLY A 108 -1.26 18.10 -3.79
CA GLY A 108 -0.82 19.49 -3.60
C GLY A 108 0.15 19.67 -2.43
N ASN A 109 0.16 18.73 -1.48
CA ASN A 109 1.12 18.71 -0.37
C ASN A 109 2.39 17.91 -0.69
N GLY A 110 2.53 17.39 -1.90
CA GLY A 110 3.67 16.53 -2.27
C GLY A 110 3.56 15.11 -1.71
N GLU A 111 2.33 14.65 -1.42
CA GLU A 111 2.03 13.37 -0.79
C GLU A 111 1.29 12.44 -1.77
N GLY A 112 1.11 11.19 -1.38
CA GLY A 112 0.39 10.23 -2.21
C GLY A 112 1.11 10.01 -3.54
N CYS A 113 0.39 10.06 -4.66
CA CYS A 113 0.99 9.79 -5.95
C CYS A 113 1.99 10.86 -6.43
N ALA A 114 2.02 12.06 -5.80
CA ALA A 114 3.04 13.07 -6.10
C ALA A 114 4.47 12.54 -5.79
N LEU A 115 4.59 11.60 -4.85
CA LEU A 115 5.88 10.97 -4.53
C LEU A 115 6.43 10.15 -5.71
N MET A 116 5.61 9.73 -6.65
CA MET A 116 6.09 9.04 -7.85
C MET A 116 6.88 9.99 -8.78
N ALA A 117 6.62 11.31 -8.69
CA ALA A 117 7.40 12.33 -9.42
C ALA A 117 8.63 12.77 -8.64
N ASP A 118 8.71 12.48 -7.32
CA ASP A 118 9.88 12.80 -6.49
C ASP A 118 10.44 11.50 -5.90
N VAL A 119 11.05 10.70 -6.78
CA VAL A 119 11.57 9.37 -6.46
C VAL A 119 12.57 9.42 -5.30
N LYS A 120 13.41 10.47 -5.24
CA LYS A 120 14.40 10.64 -4.16
C LYS A 120 13.73 10.82 -2.79
N ARG A 121 12.63 11.55 -2.75
CA ARG A 121 11.86 11.74 -1.51
C ARG A 121 11.16 10.42 -1.13
N ALA A 122 10.55 9.75 -2.10
CA ALA A 122 9.91 8.44 -1.89
C ALA A 122 10.91 7.45 -1.27
N GLU A 123 12.12 7.36 -1.85
CA GLU A 123 13.20 6.51 -1.34
C GLU A 123 13.55 6.84 0.11
N LYS A 124 13.74 8.13 0.42
CA LYS A 124 14.06 8.58 1.79
C LYS A 124 12.96 8.19 2.79
N ILE A 125 11.70 8.30 2.39
CA ILE A 125 10.56 7.90 3.24
C ILE A 125 10.65 6.39 3.54
N ILE A 126 10.83 5.55 2.52
CA ILE A 126 10.90 4.09 2.70
C ILE A 126 12.07 3.74 3.63
N LEU A 127 13.25 4.31 3.38
CA LEU A 127 14.44 4.08 4.22
C LEU A 127 14.20 4.51 5.67
N ALA A 128 13.55 5.66 5.89
CA ALA A 128 13.25 6.16 7.22
C ALA A 128 12.28 5.23 7.96
N VAL A 129 11.21 4.79 7.27
CA VAL A 129 10.24 3.86 7.85
C VAL A 129 10.91 2.52 8.20
N LYS A 130 11.72 1.96 7.28
CA LYS A 130 12.43 0.69 7.50
C LYS A 130 13.35 0.73 8.72
N LYS A 131 13.97 1.88 8.96
CA LYS A 131 14.86 2.07 10.14
C LYS A 131 14.08 2.25 11.45
N SER A 132 12.82 2.66 11.37
CA SER A 132 12.02 3.05 12.54
C SER A 132 11.08 1.95 13.05
N THR A 133 11.04 0.78 12.39
CA THR A 133 10.15 -0.30 12.81
C THR A 133 10.77 -1.67 12.49
N ASP A 134 10.41 -2.67 13.30
CA ASP A 134 10.75 -4.08 13.06
C ASP A 134 9.64 -4.80 12.24
N LYS A 135 8.59 -4.08 11.90
CA LYS A 135 7.46 -4.62 11.13
C LYS A 135 7.81 -4.71 9.64
N LEU A 136 7.04 -5.48 8.90
CA LEU A 136 7.15 -5.49 7.43
C LEU A 136 6.72 -4.13 6.90
N VAL A 137 7.42 -3.64 5.87
CA VAL A 137 7.12 -2.35 5.25
C VAL A 137 6.71 -2.60 3.79
N THR A 138 5.51 -2.15 3.44
CA THR A 138 5.00 -2.27 2.07
C THR A 138 4.73 -0.89 1.47
N VAL A 139 4.66 -0.81 0.15
CA VAL A 139 4.39 0.46 -0.54
C VAL A 139 3.28 0.24 -1.55
N LYS A 140 2.25 1.10 -1.52
CA LYS A 140 1.17 1.07 -2.51
C LYS A 140 1.26 2.29 -3.42
N PHE A 141 1.40 2.06 -4.73
CA PHE A 141 1.57 3.12 -5.73
C PHE A 141 0.76 2.83 -7.01
N ARG A 142 0.83 3.75 -7.95
CA ARG A 142 0.11 3.68 -9.22
C ARG A 142 1.06 3.37 -10.40
N LYS A 143 0.50 3.18 -11.59
CA LYS A 143 1.23 3.03 -12.86
C LYS A 143 2.21 4.19 -13.09
N GLY A 144 1.84 5.41 -12.62
CA GLY A 144 2.69 6.59 -12.72
C GLY A 144 1.96 7.87 -12.32
N PHE A 145 2.71 8.97 -12.28
CA PHE A 145 2.19 10.31 -12.03
C PHE A 145 1.87 11.01 -13.36
N GLY A 146 0.82 11.81 -13.38
CA GLY A 146 0.34 12.42 -14.63
C GLY A 146 -0.17 11.33 -15.57
N ASN A 147 0.38 11.29 -16.77
CA ASN A 147 0.05 10.28 -17.78
C ASN A 147 1.22 9.31 -18.02
N GLU A 148 2.30 9.45 -17.28
CA GLU A 148 3.51 8.66 -17.49
C GLU A 148 3.36 7.25 -16.90
N ASN A 149 4.06 6.29 -17.48
CA ASN A 149 4.21 4.96 -16.91
C ASN A 149 5.64 4.85 -16.37
N THR A 150 5.75 4.91 -15.04
CA THR A 150 7.04 4.80 -14.33
C THR A 150 7.01 3.65 -13.32
N ALA A 151 6.05 2.74 -13.45
CA ALA A 151 5.79 1.70 -12.44
C ALA A 151 7.02 0.80 -12.21
N VAL A 152 7.69 0.39 -13.28
CA VAL A 152 8.83 -0.55 -13.19
C VAL A 152 10.01 0.11 -12.46
N GLU A 153 10.36 1.33 -12.85
CA GLU A 153 11.46 2.07 -12.23
C GLU A 153 11.17 2.37 -10.76
N PHE A 154 9.92 2.74 -10.47
CA PHE A 154 9.48 3.02 -9.10
C PHE A 154 9.49 1.74 -8.24
N ALA A 155 9.07 0.60 -8.80
CA ALA A 155 9.12 -0.70 -8.12
C ALA A 155 10.56 -1.08 -7.74
N LYS A 156 11.50 -0.91 -8.69
CA LYS A 156 12.93 -1.20 -8.45
C LYS A 156 13.49 -0.30 -7.33
N MET A 157 13.09 0.98 -7.31
CA MET A 157 13.49 1.88 -6.24
C MET A 157 12.92 1.41 -4.90
N CYS A 158 11.64 1.02 -4.85
CA CYS A 158 11.01 0.52 -3.61
C CYS A 158 11.76 -0.71 -3.08
N GLU A 159 12.08 -1.67 -3.97
CA GLU A 159 12.87 -2.86 -3.61
C GLU A 159 14.25 -2.46 -3.10
N GLY A 160 14.96 -1.58 -3.81
CA GLY A 160 16.29 -1.09 -3.41
C GLY A 160 16.29 -0.38 -2.08
N ALA A 161 15.22 0.32 -1.75
CA ALA A 161 15.03 1.00 -0.46
C ALA A 161 14.61 0.05 0.68
N GLY A 162 14.38 -1.23 0.37
CA GLY A 162 14.11 -2.26 1.37
C GLY A 162 12.64 -2.53 1.66
N ALA A 163 11.74 -2.17 0.77
CA ALA A 163 10.34 -2.57 0.90
C ALA A 163 10.23 -4.11 0.89
N ASP A 164 9.37 -4.66 1.74
CA ASP A 164 9.16 -6.11 1.85
C ASP A 164 8.14 -6.64 0.82
N ALA A 165 7.31 -5.75 0.27
CA ALA A 165 6.37 -6.03 -0.83
C ALA A 165 5.82 -4.71 -1.37
N ILE A 166 5.19 -4.78 -2.55
CA ILE A 166 4.58 -3.61 -3.18
C ILE A 166 3.18 -3.95 -3.69
N THR A 167 2.30 -2.94 -3.72
CA THR A 167 0.98 -3.03 -4.36
C THR A 167 0.93 -2.04 -5.51
N VAL A 168 0.64 -2.51 -6.71
CA VAL A 168 0.63 -1.68 -7.93
C VAL A 168 -0.79 -1.55 -8.46
N HIS A 169 -1.30 -0.32 -8.52
CA HIS A 169 -2.55 -0.01 -9.19
C HIS A 169 -2.27 0.29 -10.67
N GLY A 170 -2.87 -0.47 -11.57
CA GLY A 170 -2.63 -0.39 -13.01
C GLY A 170 -3.19 0.86 -13.71
N ARG A 171 -3.38 1.97 -12.98
CA ARG A 171 -3.80 3.28 -13.53
C ARG A 171 -2.84 4.38 -13.11
N THR A 172 -2.66 5.38 -13.95
CA THR A 172 -1.91 6.61 -13.61
C THR A 172 -2.74 7.50 -12.68
N SER A 173 -2.12 8.56 -12.16
CA SER A 173 -2.83 9.52 -11.31
C SER A 173 -3.93 10.27 -12.08
N ASN A 174 -3.72 10.59 -13.37
CA ASN A 174 -4.71 11.29 -14.18
C ASN A 174 -5.89 10.41 -14.56
N GLU A 175 -5.67 9.11 -14.74
CA GLU A 175 -6.76 8.17 -15.02
C GLU A 175 -7.71 8.02 -13.83
N MET A 176 -7.24 8.30 -12.62
CA MET A 176 -8.07 8.18 -11.40
C MET A 176 -8.72 6.80 -11.30
N PHE A 177 -9.98 6.68 -11.72
CA PHE A 177 -10.76 5.44 -11.76
C PHE A 177 -11.43 5.23 -13.14
N SER A 178 -11.07 6.05 -14.14
CA SER A 178 -11.65 5.92 -15.48
C SER A 178 -10.94 4.83 -16.29
N GLY A 179 -11.58 4.38 -17.34
CA GLY A 179 -11.03 3.35 -18.22
C GLY A 179 -10.85 2.01 -17.50
N ARG A 180 -9.86 1.25 -17.91
CA ARG A 180 -9.49 -0.05 -17.31
C ARG A 180 -8.07 0.00 -16.74
N ALA A 181 -7.86 -0.71 -15.64
CA ALA A 181 -6.53 -0.89 -15.06
C ALA A 181 -5.67 -1.71 -16.02
N ASP A 182 -4.47 -1.25 -16.26
CA ASP A 182 -3.52 -1.89 -17.17
C ASP A 182 -2.74 -2.99 -16.43
N TRP A 183 -3.23 -4.21 -16.52
CA TRP A 183 -2.60 -5.36 -15.87
C TRP A 183 -1.26 -5.75 -16.53
N SER A 184 -1.01 -5.33 -17.78
CA SER A 184 0.28 -5.62 -18.45
C SER A 184 1.44 -4.91 -17.73
N VAL A 185 1.20 -3.69 -17.24
CA VAL A 185 2.20 -2.95 -16.45
C VAL A 185 2.53 -3.71 -15.15
N ILE A 186 1.51 -4.32 -14.53
CA ILE A 186 1.73 -5.11 -13.30
C ILE A 186 2.61 -6.33 -13.61
N LYS A 187 2.37 -6.99 -14.75
CA LYS A 187 3.20 -8.10 -15.24
C LYS A 187 4.67 -7.65 -15.41
N ASP A 188 4.87 -6.47 -16.01
CA ASP A 188 6.23 -5.93 -16.21
C ASP A 188 6.91 -5.68 -14.86
N VAL A 189 6.18 -5.13 -13.89
CA VAL A 189 6.70 -4.92 -12.53
C VAL A 189 7.08 -6.27 -11.88
N VAL A 190 6.20 -7.27 -11.95
CA VAL A 190 6.47 -8.61 -11.38
C VAL A 190 7.75 -9.20 -11.96
N SER A 191 7.98 -8.99 -13.28
CA SER A 191 9.19 -9.49 -13.95
C SER A 191 10.46 -8.73 -13.55
N ALA A 192 10.32 -7.52 -13.00
CA ALA A 192 11.44 -6.60 -12.77
C ALA A 192 11.96 -6.60 -11.33
N VAL A 193 11.20 -7.13 -10.36
CA VAL A 193 11.58 -7.14 -8.94
C VAL A 193 11.48 -8.55 -8.34
N LYS A 194 12.14 -8.78 -7.22
CA LYS A 194 12.15 -10.07 -6.50
C LYS A 194 11.18 -10.08 -5.31
N ILE A 195 10.82 -8.89 -4.81
CA ILE A 195 9.86 -8.79 -3.70
C ILE A 195 8.43 -9.08 -4.19
N PRO A 196 7.56 -9.60 -3.32
CA PRO A 196 6.16 -9.87 -3.69
C PRO A 196 5.43 -8.63 -4.22
N VAL A 197 4.66 -8.82 -5.29
CA VAL A 197 3.85 -7.76 -5.92
C VAL A 197 2.38 -8.13 -5.79
N PHE A 198 1.58 -7.19 -5.29
CA PHE A 198 0.13 -7.31 -5.23
C PHE A 198 -0.49 -6.50 -6.38
N ALA A 199 -1.31 -7.16 -7.19
CA ALA A 199 -2.03 -6.50 -8.28
C ALA A 199 -3.27 -5.76 -7.74
N ASN A 200 -3.53 -4.56 -8.24
CA ASN A 200 -4.68 -3.74 -7.85
C ASN A 200 -5.31 -3.04 -9.06
N GLY A 201 -6.63 -2.91 -9.04
CA GLY A 201 -7.42 -2.23 -10.06
C GLY A 201 -8.28 -3.21 -10.85
N ASP A 202 -9.61 -2.97 -10.80
CA ASP A 202 -10.64 -3.71 -11.56
C ASP A 202 -10.68 -5.23 -11.26
N ILE A 203 -10.31 -5.64 -10.06
CA ILE A 203 -10.44 -7.02 -9.59
C ILE A 203 -11.72 -7.06 -8.75
N ALA A 204 -12.86 -7.30 -9.40
CA ALA A 204 -14.19 -7.21 -8.78
C ALA A 204 -14.93 -8.55 -8.76
N SER A 205 -14.37 -9.58 -9.39
CA SER A 205 -14.99 -10.89 -9.47
C SER A 205 -13.93 -11.98 -9.30
N ARG A 206 -14.39 -13.21 -9.08
CA ARG A 206 -13.51 -14.38 -9.08
C ARG A 206 -12.80 -14.55 -10.44
N GLU A 207 -13.50 -14.22 -11.51
CA GLU A 207 -12.94 -14.32 -12.86
C GLU A 207 -11.80 -13.32 -13.04
N ASP A 208 -11.99 -12.05 -12.62
CA ASP A 208 -10.92 -11.05 -12.67
C ASP A 208 -9.70 -11.49 -11.87
N TYR A 209 -9.95 -12.04 -10.66
CA TYR A 209 -8.88 -12.54 -9.79
C TYR A 209 -8.05 -13.62 -10.50
N LEU A 210 -8.71 -14.59 -11.14
CA LEU A 210 -8.01 -15.67 -11.85
C LEU A 210 -7.26 -15.13 -13.07
N ASN A 211 -7.89 -14.23 -13.83
CA ASN A 211 -7.30 -13.64 -15.03
C ASN A 211 -6.04 -12.82 -14.71
N VAL A 212 -6.12 -11.95 -13.69
CA VAL A 212 -4.95 -11.13 -13.33
C VAL A 212 -3.83 -12.00 -12.78
N LYS A 213 -4.16 -13.03 -12.04
CA LYS A 213 -3.17 -13.97 -11.48
C LYS A 213 -2.45 -14.73 -12.58
N GLU A 214 -3.20 -15.25 -13.55
CA GLU A 214 -2.65 -15.94 -14.72
C GLU A 214 -1.81 -14.99 -15.57
N MET A 215 -2.31 -13.80 -15.81
CA MET A 215 -1.62 -12.83 -16.67
C MET A 215 -0.31 -12.32 -16.05
N THR A 216 -0.30 -12.05 -14.76
CA THR A 216 0.82 -11.36 -14.12
C THR A 216 1.77 -12.26 -13.34
N UNK A 217 1.33 -13.36 -13.01
CA UNK A 217 2.06 -14.29 -12.20
C UNK A 217 2.35 -13.77 -10.82
N UNK A 218 1.44 -12.86 -10.39
CA UNK A 218 1.60 -12.30 -9.11
C UNK A 218 1.15 -13.22 -8.04
N UNK A 219 1.89 -13.21 -7.04
CA UNK A 219 1.60 -13.96 -5.90
C UNK A 219 0.46 -13.45 -5.11
N UNK A 220 0.12 -12.24 -5.22
CA UNK A 220 -0.93 -11.68 -4.54
C UNK A 220 -1.87 -10.87 -5.38
N UNK A 221 -2.99 -10.90 -5.11
CA UNK A 221 -3.98 -10.11 -5.78
C UNK A 221 -4.62 -9.20 -4.76
N SER A 222 -4.67 -7.92 -4.89
CA SER A 222 -5.36 -6.94 -4.02
C SER A 222 -6.73 -6.60 -4.59
N VAL A 223 -7.74 -7.07 -3.94
CA VAL A 223 -9.14 -6.99 -4.41
C VAL A 223 -9.74 -5.62 -4.04
N PHE A 224 -10.53 -5.13 -4.93
CA PHE A 224 -11.38 -3.92 -4.97
C PHE A 224 -10.90 -2.83 -5.93
N ARG A 225 -11.91 -2.23 -6.53
CA ARG A 225 -11.85 -1.21 -7.56
C ARG A 225 -11.22 0.10 -7.07
#